data_6b583290662346dcca7f0312a34ad941
#
_entry.id   6b583290662346dcca7f0312a34ad941
#
_cell.length_a   1.000
_cell.length_b   1.000
_cell.length_c   1.000
_cell.angle_alpha   90.00
_cell.angle_beta   90.00
_cell.angle_gamma   90.00
#
_symmetry.space_group_name_H-M   'P 1'
#
loop_
_entity.id
_entity.type
_entity.pdbx_description
1 polymer ?
#
loop_
_entity_poly.entity_id
_entity_poly.type
_entity_poly.pdbx_seq_one_letter_code
_entity_poly.pdbx_strand_id
1 'polypeptide(L)'
;DRLLDFFVALPGRGSAKPPEPHMESIDIDFDGSSSQVFLVGPGSCAVPGSVAGLETAHKRYASLPWRRLIEPAIALARDGVELTPPQAYLHAILDLILRHTPDGRAIYGERGRITAGERVVMPDLAGTLEELAEGGARELYGGELGRAIVSHLSAHGGLVTQDDLAGYRVIWRRPIRVPYESREFVYKPPTSYGGSLI
;
A
#
# COMPACT_ATOMS: atom_id res chain seq x y z
N ASP A 1 12.69 -18.07 -15.27
CA ASP A 1 11.96 -16.86 -14.82
C ASP A 1 10.94 -17.23 -13.74
N ARG A 2 10.79 -16.35 -12.77
CA ARG A 2 9.81 -16.47 -11.68
C ARG A 2 9.19 -15.11 -11.42
N LEU A 3 7.94 -15.10 -11.00
CA LEU A 3 7.21 -13.94 -10.53
C LEU A 3 7.15 -13.99 -9.00
N LEU A 4 7.47 -12.87 -8.36
CA LEU A 4 7.29 -12.70 -6.94
C LEU A 4 5.95 -12.00 -6.70
N ASP A 5 5.00 -12.73 -6.15
CA ASP A 5 3.68 -12.21 -5.80
C ASP A 5 3.68 -11.83 -4.32
N PHE A 6 3.50 -10.56 -4.08
CA PHE A 6 3.37 -9.98 -2.74
C PHE A 6 2.17 -9.02 -2.67
N PHE A 7 1.12 -9.38 -3.38
CA PHE A 7 -0.14 -8.67 -3.29
C PHE A 7 -0.73 -8.76 -1.88
N VAL A 8 -1.70 -7.93 -1.56
CA VAL A 8 -2.38 -7.93 -0.27
C VAL A 8 -3.08 -9.27 -0.01
N ALA A 9 -3.25 -9.63 1.26
CA ALA A 9 -4.06 -10.77 1.67
C ALA A 9 -5.32 -10.29 2.41
N LEU A 10 -6.37 -11.11 2.36
CA LEU A 10 -7.59 -10.85 3.13
C LEU A 10 -7.29 -11.00 4.62
N PRO A 11 -7.81 -10.10 5.48
CA PRO A 11 -7.70 -10.21 6.92
C PRO A 11 -8.64 -11.25 7.51
N GLY A 12 -8.48 -11.54 8.81
CA GLY A 12 -9.39 -12.38 9.60
C GLY A 12 -8.86 -13.77 9.92
N ARG A 13 -7.57 -14.02 9.77
CA ARG A 13 -6.95 -15.28 10.22
C ARG A 13 -7.16 -15.47 11.72
N GLY A 14 -7.50 -16.68 12.12
CA GLY A 14 -7.70 -17.04 13.53
C GLY A 14 -9.04 -16.58 14.12
N SER A 15 -9.86 -15.83 13.38
CA SER A 15 -11.20 -15.44 13.84
C SER A 15 -12.27 -16.34 13.24
N ALA A 16 -12.96 -17.11 14.09
CA ALA A 16 -14.11 -17.91 13.66
C ALA A 16 -15.30 -17.03 13.25
N LYS A 17 -15.39 -15.82 13.78
CA LYS A 17 -16.43 -14.83 13.46
C LYS A 17 -15.81 -13.44 13.58
N PRO A 18 -15.29 -12.88 12.47
CA PRO A 18 -14.75 -11.51 12.49
C PRO A 18 -15.88 -10.53 12.85
N PRO A 19 -15.55 -9.40 13.50
CA PRO A 19 -16.50 -8.33 13.71
C PRO A 19 -16.98 -7.74 12.39
N GLU A 20 -18.07 -7.02 12.40
CA GLU A 20 -18.53 -6.25 11.23
C GLU A 20 -17.53 -5.13 10.93
N PRO A 21 -17.03 -5.03 9.70
CA PRO A 21 -16.03 -4.02 9.34
C PRO A 21 -16.65 -2.63 9.32
N HIS A 22 -15.97 -1.66 9.92
CA HIS A 22 -16.36 -0.26 9.78
C HIS A 22 -15.86 0.31 8.45
N MET A 23 -16.81 0.60 7.55
CA MET A 23 -16.56 1.19 6.24
C MET A 23 -17.60 2.20 5.88
N GLU A 24 -17.21 3.28 5.22
CA GLU A 24 -18.08 4.31 4.70
C GLU A 24 -18.02 4.31 3.17
N SER A 25 -19.16 4.62 2.53
CA SER A 25 -19.24 4.72 1.07
C SER A 25 -18.95 6.14 0.64
N ILE A 26 -17.97 6.32 -0.23
CA ILE A 26 -17.64 7.61 -0.88
C ILE A 26 -17.82 7.44 -2.37
N ASP A 27 -18.66 8.26 -2.98
CA ASP A 27 -18.82 8.31 -4.43
C ASP A 27 -17.81 9.30 -5.03
N ILE A 28 -16.97 8.79 -5.91
CA ILE A 28 -15.95 9.57 -6.61
C ILE A 28 -16.38 9.76 -8.07
N ASP A 29 -16.58 11.00 -8.45
CA ASP A 29 -16.79 11.42 -9.82
C ASP A 29 -15.43 11.64 -10.52
N PHE A 30 -15.19 10.93 -11.62
CA PHE A 30 -13.92 11.01 -12.34
C PHE A 30 -13.89 12.13 -13.38
N ASP A 31 -15.02 12.44 -14.03
CA ASP A 31 -15.06 13.39 -15.15
C ASP A 31 -16.48 13.96 -15.44
N GLY A 32 -17.41 13.78 -14.50
CA GLY A 32 -18.83 14.15 -14.70
C GLY A 32 -19.63 13.18 -15.57
N SER A 33 -18.99 12.17 -16.17
CA SER A 33 -19.65 11.13 -16.98
C SER A 33 -19.61 9.77 -16.32
N SER A 34 -18.68 9.52 -15.40
CA SER A 34 -18.52 8.26 -14.68
C SER A 34 -18.23 8.49 -13.21
N SER A 35 -18.88 7.73 -12.35
CA SER A 35 -18.59 7.69 -10.92
C SER A 35 -18.37 6.26 -10.43
N GLN A 36 -17.67 6.14 -9.33
CA GLN A 36 -17.44 4.87 -8.65
C GLN A 36 -17.55 5.04 -7.15
N VAL A 37 -18.31 4.16 -6.52
CA VAL A 37 -18.40 4.07 -5.05
C VAL A 37 -17.18 3.33 -4.52
N PHE A 38 -16.47 3.98 -3.60
CA PHE A 38 -15.38 3.38 -2.82
C PHE A 38 -15.83 3.13 -1.39
N LEU A 39 -15.50 1.96 -0.87
CA LEU A 39 -15.64 1.66 0.55
C LEU A 39 -14.33 2.04 1.24
N VAL A 40 -14.37 3.02 2.13
CA VAL A 40 -13.21 3.55 2.84
C VAL A 40 -13.33 3.35 4.34
N GLY A 41 -12.23 3.40 5.04
CA GLY A 41 -12.18 3.26 6.48
C GLY A 41 -11.36 2.04 6.94
N PRO A 42 -11.22 1.84 8.26
CA PRO A 42 -10.36 0.79 8.82
C PRO A 42 -10.75 -0.63 8.38
N GLY A 43 -12.05 -0.88 8.15
CA GLY A 43 -12.54 -2.17 7.67
C GLY A 43 -12.16 -2.51 6.23
N SER A 44 -11.76 -1.51 5.42
CA SER A 44 -11.30 -1.70 4.05
C SER A 44 -9.81 -2.07 3.94
N CYS A 45 -9.08 -2.08 5.07
CA CYS A 45 -7.65 -2.39 5.08
C CYS A 45 -7.40 -3.88 4.89
N ALA A 46 -6.55 -4.21 3.93
CA ALA A 46 -6.05 -5.56 3.72
C ALA A 46 -4.66 -5.73 4.36
N VAL A 47 -4.23 -6.99 4.52
CA VAL A 47 -2.90 -7.31 5.04
C VAL A 47 -1.85 -6.90 4.01
N PRO A 48 -0.93 -5.96 4.31
CA PRO A 48 0.02 -5.44 3.34
C PRO A 48 1.12 -6.45 3.00
N GLY A 49 1.52 -6.50 1.74
CA GLY A 49 2.56 -7.41 1.26
C GLY A 49 3.84 -6.74 0.80
N SER A 50 3.82 -5.43 0.57
CA SER A 50 4.91 -4.70 -0.09
C SER A 50 6.25 -4.85 0.62
N VAL A 51 6.29 -4.68 1.94
CA VAL A 51 7.55 -4.74 2.70
C VAL A 51 8.17 -6.14 2.66
N ALA A 52 7.35 -7.20 2.84
CA ALA A 52 7.82 -8.59 2.73
C ALA A 52 8.32 -8.93 1.33
N GLY A 53 7.60 -8.45 0.29
CA GLY A 53 7.98 -8.67 -1.09
C GLY A 53 9.29 -7.98 -1.46
N LEU A 54 9.42 -6.71 -1.12
CA LEU A 54 10.63 -5.93 -1.38
C LEU A 54 11.84 -6.49 -0.64
N GLU A 55 11.70 -6.86 0.63
CA GLU A 55 12.77 -7.49 1.39
C GLU A 55 13.16 -8.86 0.80
N THR A 56 12.18 -9.66 0.35
CA THR A 56 12.43 -10.95 -0.31
C THR A 56 13.19 -10.76 -1.62
N ALA A 57 12.82 -9.77 -2.42
CA ALA A 57 13.52 -9.42 -3.65
C ALA A 57 14.94 -8.90 -3.36
N HIS A 58 15.08 -8.04 -2.35
CA HIS A 58 16.35 -7.52 -1.90
C HIS A 58 17.32 -8.63 -1.50
N LYS A 59 16.91 -9.51 -0.58
CA LYS A 59 17.75 -10.65 -0.12
C LYS A 59 18.24 -11.56 -1.25
N ARG A 60 17.50 -11.60 -2.36
CA ARG A 60 17.82 -12.48 -3.48
C ARG A 60 18.63 -11.82 -4.61
N TYR A 61 18.41 -10.54 -4.85
CA TYR A 61 18.90 -9.89 -6.08
C TYR A 61 19.66 -8.59 -5.84
N ALA A 62 19.54 -7.96 -4.67
CA ALA A 62 20.16 -6.66 -4.46
C ALA A 62 21.66 -6.79 -4.16
N SER A 63 22.42 -5.81 -4.63
CA SER A 63 23.85 -5.65 -4.35
C SER A 63 24.13 -4.58 -3.28
N LEU A 64 23.16 -3.66 -3.06
CA LEU A 64 23.29 -2.60 -2.06
C LEU A 64 22.65 -3.04 -0.73
N PRO A 65 23.14 -2.56 0.42
CA PRO A 65 22.51 -2.79 1.72
C PRO A 65 21.06 -2.28 1.74
N TRP A 66 20.19 -2.97 2.46
CA TRP A 66 18.76 -2.63 2.59
C TRP A 66 18.51 -1.18 2.97
N ARG A 67 19.18 -0.70 4.01
CA ARG A 67 19.11 0.70 4.48
C ARG A 67 19.41 1.70 3.38
N ARG A 68 20.46 1.46 2.58
CA ARG A 68 20.87 2.37 1.49
C ARG A 68 19.81 2.53 0.41
N LEU A 69 18.96 1.53 0.22
CA LEU A 69 17.85 1.61 -0.74
C LEU A 69 16.65 2.38 -0.20
N ILE A 70 16.49 2.43 1.12
CA ILE A 70 15.37 3.14 1.78
C ILE A 70 15.72 4.61 2.08
N GLU A 71 16.99 4.94 2.33
CA GLU A 71 17.44 6.31 2.67
C GLU A 71 16.86 7.41 1.77
N PRO A 72 16.80 7.27 0.43
CA PRO A 72 16.19 8.30 -0.41
C PRO A 72 14.70 8.51 -0.14
N ALA A 73 13.96 7.43 0.15
CA ALA A 73 12.54 7.52 0.49
C ALA A 73 12.32 8.18 1.85
N ILE A 74 13.19 7.93 2.84
CA ILE A 74 13.18 8.61 4.13
C ILE A 74 13.36 10.12 3.95
N ALA A 75 14.34 10.53 3.15
CA ALA A 75 14.59 11.95 2.86
C ALA A 75 13.38 12.60 2.16
N LEU A 76 12.83 11.95 1.13
CA LEU A 76 11.65 12.45 0.42
C LEU A 76 10.41 12.57 1.33
N ALA A 77 10.19 11.62 2.22
CA ALA A 77 9.08 11.67 3.17
C ALA A 77 9.26 12.82 4.18
N ARG A 78 10.47 13.03 4.67
CA ARG A 78 10.81 14.07 5.64
C ARG A 78 10.81 15.47 5.05
N ASP A 79 11.48 15.65 3.91
CA ASP A 79 11.67 16.94 3.26
C ASP A 79 10.49 17.32 2.36
N GLY A 80 9.65 16.34 2.06
CA GLY A 80 8.49 16.45 1.20
C GLY A 80 8.81 16.41 -0.29
N VAL A 81 7.75 16.12 -1.06
CA VAL A 81 7.79 16.03 -2.52
C VAL A 81 6.85 17.07 -3.11
N GLU A 82 7.34 17.87 -4.05
CA GLU A 82 6.51 18.81 -4.80
C GLU A 82 5.59 18.06 -5.75
N LEU A 83 4.29 18.38 -5.70
CA LEU A 83 3.31 17.76 -6.58
C LEU A 83 3.45 18.25 -8.02
N THR A 84 3.63 17.32 -8.92
CA THR A 84 3.50 17.59 -10.35
C THR A 84 2.03 17.78 -10.74
N PRO A 85 1.73 18.48 -11.88
CA PRO A 85 0.34 18.64 -12.33
C PRO A 85 -0.46 17.33 -12.46
N PRO A 86 0.08 16.21 -13.00
CA PRO A 86 -0.64 14.94 -13.04
C PRO A 86 -0.94 14.37 -11.64
N GLN A 87 -0.02 14.49 -10.68
CA GLN A 87 -0.25 14.06 -9.30
C GLN A 87 -1.32 14.91 -8.62
N ALA A 88 -1.27 16.23 -8.77
CA ALA A 88 -2.28 17.14 -8.24
C ALA A 88 -3.67 16.86 -8.83
N TYR A 89 -3.75 16.48 -10.10
CA TYR A 89 -5.00 16.05 -10.74
C TYR A 89 -5.57 14.78 -10.08
N LEU A 90 -4.73 13.77 -9.82
CA LEU A 90 -5.16 12.58 -9.09
C LEU A 90 -5.60 12.90 -7.66
N HIS A 91 -4.89 13.81 -6.97
CA HIS A 91 -5.30 14.28 -5.65
C HIS A 91 -6.64 15.02 -5.69
N ALA A 92 -6.94 15.75 -6.78
CA ALA A 92 -8.23 16.40 -6.94
C ALA A 92 -9.39 15.40 -7.09
N ILE A 93 -9.20 14.34 -7.88
CA ILE A 93 -10.19 13.27 -8.03
C ILE A 93 -10.43 12.55 -6.71
N LEU A 94 -9.36 12.23 -5.97
CA LEU A 94 -9.41 11.44 -4.76
C LEU A 94 -9.54 12.29 -3.48
N ASP A 95 -9.81 13.59 -3.57
CA ASP A 95 -9.83 14.53 -2.45
C ASP A 95 -10.72 14.06 -1.29
N LEU A 96 -11.92 13.58 -1.59
CA LEU A 96 -12.85 13.07 -0.59
C LEU A 96 -12.31 11.87 0.20
N ILE A 97 -11.45 11.05 -0.41
CA ILE A 97 -10.80 9.90 0.26
C ILE A 97 -9.55 10.37 1.01
N LEU A 98 -8.66 11.11 0.35
CA LEU A 98 -7.37 11.51 0.91
C LEU A 98 -7.53 12.42 2.14
N ARG A 99 -8.56 13.27 2.15
CA ARG A 99 -8.86 14.21 3.24
C ARG A 99 -10.07 13.81 4.06
N HIS A 100 -10.48 12.54 3.99
CA HIS A 100 -11.62 12.01 4.75
C HIS A 100 -11.42 12.14 6.27
N THR A 101 -10.25 11.80 6.77
CA THR A 101 -9.90 11.87 8.19
C THR A 101 -9.15 13.17 8.55
N PRO A 102 -9.08 13.55 9.85
CA PRO A 102 -8.24 14.65 10.31
C PRO A 102 -6.77 14.45 9.91
N ASP A 103 -6.22 13.24 10.07
CA ASP A 103 -4.84 12.92 9.70
C ASP A 103 -4.61 13.05 8.19
N GLY A 104 -5.56 12.61 7.38
CA GLY A 104 -5.53 12.83 5.94
C GLY A 104 -5.52 14.31 5.58
N ARG A 105 -6.32 15.14 6.26
CA ARG A 105 -6.30 16.59 6.06
C ARG A 105 -4.97 17.22 6.48
N ALA A 106 -4.38 16.76 7.56
CA ALA A 106 -3.08 17.26 8.01
C ALA A 106 -1.97 17.02 6.97
N ILE A 107 -2.05 15.90 6.23
CA ILE A 107 -1.08 15.55 5.17
C ILE A 107 -1.43 16.25 3.84
N TYR A 108 -2.70 16.18 3.41
CA TYR A 108 -3.13 16.56 2.07
C TYR A 108 -3.80 17.94 2.00
N GLY A 109 -3.74 18.71 3.08
CA GLY A 109 -4.19 20.10 3.19
C GLY A 109 -5.39 20.33 4.10
N GLU A 110 -5.17 21.07 5.18
CA GLU A 110 -6.14 21.33 6.25
C GLU A 110 -7.34 22.16 5.77
N ARG A 111 -7.09 23.25 5.05
CA ARG A 111 -8.11 24.21 4.58
C ARG A 111 -8.57 23.98 3.15
N GLY A 112 -7.85 23.21 2.38
CA GLY A 112 -8.07 22.89 0.98
C GLY A 112 -7.04 21.88 0.53
N ARG A 113 -7.28 21.16 -0.57
CA ARG A 113 -6.32 20.19 -1.07
C ARG A 113 -5.03 20.85 -1.54
N ILE A 114 -3.93 20.11 -1.44
CA ILE A 114 -2.64 20.48 -2.01
C ILE A 114 -2.73 20.46 -3.54
N THR A 115 -2.17 21.48 -4.18
CA THR A 115 -2.18 21.67 -5.65
C THR A 115 -0.77 21.51 -6.25
N ALA A 116 -0.69 21.59 -7.59
CA ALA A 116 0.60 21.48 -8.28
C ALA A 116 1.56 22.59 -7.83
N GLY A 117 2.83 22.24 -7.59
CA GLY A 117 3.85 23.13 -7.06
C GLY A 117 3.90 23.20 -5.53
N GLU A 118 2.85 22.75 -4.84
CA GLU A 118 2.87 22.62 -3.39
C GLU A 118 3.50 21.28 -2.97
N ARG A 119 3.93 21.20 -1.70
CA ARG A 119 4.73 20.07 -1.21
C ARG A 119 3.94 19.20 -0.24
N VAL A 120 3.94 17.89 -0.47
CA VAL A 120 3.45 16.88 0.48
C VAL A 120 4.58 16.46 1.39
N VAL A 121 4.41 16.57 2.69
CA VAL A 121 5.39 16.20 3.72
C VAL A 121 4.78 15.15 4.63
N MET A 122 5.50 14.05 4.87
CA MET A 122 5.03 12.91 5.68
C MET A 122 6.08 12.54 6.74
N PRO A 123 6.26 13.32 7.81
CA PRO A 123 7.32 13.10 8.79
C PRO A 123 7.16 11.75 9.53
N ASP A 124 5.94 11.33 9.83
CA ASP A 124 5.67 10.04 10.47
C ASP A 124 6.02 8.86 9.56
N LEU A 125 5.78 9.01 8.24
CA LEU A 125 6.23 8.01 7.26
C LEU A 125 7.77 7.93 7.23
N ALA A 126 8.47 9.05 7.37
CA ALA A 126 9.93 9.04 7.45
C ALA A 126 10.41 8.22 8.65
N GLY A 127 9.81 8.41 9.84
CA GLY A 127 10.09 7.60 11.03
C GLY A 127 9.81 6.11 10.82
N THR A 128 8.66 5.78 10.26
CA THR A 128 8.29 4.39 9.91
C THR A 128 9.30 3.76 8.95
N LEU A 129 9.74 4.49 7.94
CA LEU A 129 10.75 4.00 7.00
C LEU A 129 12.13 3.83 7.64
N GLU A 130 12.50 4.64 8.64
CA GLU A 130 13.71 4.45 9.44
C GLU A 130 13.66 3.15 10.24
N GLU A 131 12.56 2.85 10.93
CA GLU A 131 12.36 1.59 11.63
C GLU A 131 12.47 0.39 10.68
N LEU A 132 11.85 0.48 9.51
CA LEU A 132 11.93 -0.56 8.48
C LEU A 132 13.34 -0.70 7.88
N ALA A 133 14.08 0.40 7.78
CA ALA A 133 15.47 0.38 7.31
C ALA A 133 16.41 -0.31 8.30
N GLU A 134 16.13 -0.25 9.60
CA GLU A 134 16.91 -0.88 10.66
C GLU A 134 16.47 -2.32 10.95
N GLY A 135 15.19 -2.53 11.17
CA GLY A 135 14.63 -3.81 11.59
C GLY A 135 14.16 -4.74 10.48
N GLY A 136 14.06 -4.20 9.22
CA GLY A 136 13.54 -4.96 8.08
C GLY A 136 12.04 -5.22 8.16
N ALA A 137 11.57 -6.14 7.32
CA ALA A 137 10.15 -6.52 7.28
C ALA A 137 9.62 -7.05 8.62
N ARG A 138 10.48 -7.56 9.47
CA ARG A 138 10.10 -8.06 10.79
C ARG A 138 9.35 -7.02 11.62
N GLU A 139 9.68 -5.74 11.50
CA GLU A 139 9.04 -4.66 12.28
C GLU A 139 7.55 -4.53 11.94
N LEU A 140 7.17 -4.74 10.68
CA LEU A 140 5.77 -4.72 10.27
C LEU A 140 5.04 -6.04 10.62
N TYR A 141 5.67 -7.20 10.40
CA TYR A 141 4.97 -8.49 10.49
C TYR A 141 5.02 -9.16 11.88
N GLY A 142 5.78 -8.61 12.82
CA GLY A 142 5.90 -9.15 14.18
C GLY A 142 6.48 -8.18 15.21
N GLY A 143 6.90 -6.97 14.77
CA GLY A 143 7.51 -5.95 15.61
C GLY A 143 6.50 -4.95 16.17
N GLU A 144 7.02 -3.83 16.71
CA GLU A 144 6.22 -2.76 17.31
C GLU A 144 5.33 -2.06 16.29
N LEU A 145 5.84 -1.80 15.08
CA LEU A 145 5.08 -1.18 14.01
C LEU A 145 3.81 -1.99 13.68
N GLY A 146 3.96 -3.32 13.55
CA GLY A 146 2.81 -4.20 13.30
C GLY A 146 1.79 -4.18 14.43
N ARG A 147 2.24 -4.17 15.69
CA ARG A 147 1.36 -4.07 16.86
C ARG A 147 0.61 -2.74 16.91
N ALA A 148 1.28 -1.64 16.62
CA ALA A 148 0.67 -0.30 16.57
C ALA A 148 -0.43 -0.24 15.51
N ILE A 149 -0.17 -0.73 14.29
CA ILE A 149 -1.15 -0.78 13.20
C ILE A 149 -2.37 -1.63 13.59
N VAL A 150 -2.16 -2.84 14.11
CA VAL A 150 -3.26 -3.72 14.52
C VAL A 150 -4.07 -3.10 15.65
N SER A 151 -3.42 -2.48 16.63
CA SER A 151 -4.09 -1.79 17.74
C SER A 151 -4.97 -0.64 17.23
N HIS A 152 -4.43 0.19 16.33
CA HIS A 152 -5.19 1.29 15.73
C HIS A 152 -6.39 0.79 14.92
N LEU A 153 -6.18 -0.18 14.03
CA LEU A 153 -7.25 -0.75 13.20
C LEU A 153 -8.33 -1.39 14.06
N SER A 154 -7.96 -2.19 15.05
CA SER A 154 -8.92 -2.85 15.96
C SER A 154 -9.77 -1.85 16.74
N ALA A 155 -9.17 -0.76 17.23
CA ALA A 155 -9.88 0.30 17.95
C ALA A 155 -10.89 1.06 17.07
N HIS A 156 -10.76 1.00 15.75
CA HIS A 156 -11.61 1.74 14.80
C HIS A 156 -12.44 0.82 13.88
N GLY A 157 -12.59 -0.47 14.20
CA GLY A 157 -13.42 -1.40 13.43
C GLY A 157 -12.74 -2.01 12.21
N GLY A 158 -11.40 -2.04 12.20
CA GLY A 158 -10.61 -2.77 11.21
C GLY A 158 -10.53 -4.26 11.53
N LEU A 159 -10.18 -5.07 10.51
CA LEU A 159 -10.20 -6.53 10.60
C LEU A 159 -8.81 -7.17 10.68
N VAL A 160 -7.75 -6.43 10.38
CA VAL A 160 -6.38 -6.98 10.38
C VAL A 160 -5.95 -7.34 11.80
N THR A 161 -5.51 -8.58 11.98
CA THR A 161 -5.04 -9.13 13.24
C THR A 161 -3.52 -9.30 13.25
N GLN A 162 -2.96 -9.54 14.44
CA GLN A 162 -1.54 -9.88 14.57
C GLN A 162 -1.20 -11.21 13.87
N ASP A 163 -2.14 -12.17 13.89
CA ASP A 163 -1.98 -13.45 13.21
C ASP A 163 -1.99 -13.29 11.67
N ASP A 164 -2.75 -12.31 11.16
CA ASP A 164 -2.74 -11.97 9.74
C ASP A 164 -1.36 -11.46 9.32
N LEU A 165 -0.79 -10.53 10.07
CA LEU A 165 0.55 -10.00 9.80
C LEU A 165 1.60 -11.11 9.91
N ALA A 166 1.66 -11.82 11.02
CA ALA A 166 2.62 -12.91 11.26
C ALA A 166 2.47 -14.05 10.25
N GLY A 167 1.24 -14.28 9.78
CA GLY A 167 0.90 -15.31 8.80
C GLY A 167 1.13 -14.92 7.34
N TYR A 168 1.44 -13.65 7.05
CA TYR A 168 1.65 -13.21 5.66
C TYR A 168 2.85 -13.91 5.02
N ARG A 169 2.71 -14.34 3.77
CA ARG A 169 3.77 -15.01 2.99
C ARG A 169 3.78 -14.52 1.56
N VAL A 170 4.97 -14.23 1.08
CA VAL A 170 5.24 -13.94 -0.34
C VAL A 170 5.19 -15.25 -1.13
N ILE A 171 4.62 -15.20 -2.34
CA ILE A 171 4.40 -16.39 -3.17
C ILE A 171 5.27 -16.31 -4.43
N TRP A 172 6.06 -17.34 -4.70
CA TRP A 172 6.76 -17.50 -5.96
C TRP A 172 5.87 -18.22 -6.97
N ARG A 173 5.55 -17.55 -8.09
CA ARG A 173 4.71 -18.08 -9.15
C ARG A 173 5.50 -18.32 -10.44
N ARG A 174 4.99 -19.19 -11.28
CA ARG A 174 5.43 -19.28 -12.67
C ARG A 174 4.64 -18.25 -13.47
N PRO A 175 5.30 -17.40 -14.29
CA PRO A 175 4.58 -16.48 -15.16
C PRO A 175 3.86 -17.23 -16.28
N ILE A 176 2.80 -16.63 -16.81
CA ILE A 176 2.18 -17.05 -18.06
C ILE A 176 3.07 -16.56 -19.20
N ARG A 177 3.31 -17.42 -20.20
CA ARG A 177 4.08 -17.11 -21.38
C ARG A 177 3.20 -17.29 -22.60
N VAL A 178 3.12 -16.26 -23.41
CA VAL A 178 2.32 -16.24 -24.63
C VAL A 178 3.24 -15.90 -25.80
N PRO A 179 3.48 -16.83 -26.72
CA PRO A 179 4.21 -16.52 -27.93
C PRO A 179 3.35 -15.64 -28.85
N TYR A 180 3.96 -14.61 -29.40
CA TYR A 180 3.34 -13.75 -30.39
C TYR A 180 4.38 -13.32 -31.43
N GLU A 181 4.19 -13.74 -32.66
CA GLU A 181 5.15 -13.57 -33.75
C GLU A 181 6.57 -14.09 -33.38
N SER A 182 7.61 -13.25 -33.44
CA SER A 182 8.99 -13.56 -33.05
C SER A 182 9.33 -13.26 -31.61
N ARG A 183 8.34 -12.94 -30.78
CA ARG A 183 8.52 -12.50 -29.39
C ARG A 183 7.74 -13.40 -28.43
N GLU A 184 8.09 -13.33 -27.16
CA GLU A 184 7.35 -13.97 -26.08
C GLU A 184 6.92 -12.87 -25.08
N PHE A 185 5.62 -12.85 -24.79
CA PHE A 185 5.08 -12.01 -23.73
C PHE A 185 5.02 -12.80 -22.42
N VAL A 186 5.49 -12.17 -21.35
CA VAL A 186 5.55 -12.78 -20.01
C VAL A 186 4.65 -11.99 -19.07
N TYR A 187 3.62 -12.64 -18.54
CA TYR A 187 2.57 -12.00 -17.74
C TYR A 187 2.43 -12.59 -16.36
N LYS A 188 1.75 -11.84 -15.49
CA LYS A 188 1.28 -12.34 -14.20
C LYS A 188 0.22 -13.42 -14.42
N PRO A 189 0.28 -14.54 -13.66
CA PRO A 189 -0.83 -15.49 -13.64
C PRO A 189 -2.05 -14.89 -12.91
N PRO A 190 -3.25 -15.52 -13.02
CA PRO A 190 -4.36 -15.15 -12.13
C PRO A 190 -3.89 -15.21 -10.65
N THR A 191 -4.21 -14.26 -9.92
CA THR A 191 -5.27 -13.31 -9.63
C THR A 191 -5.26 -11.94 -10.36
N SER A 192 -4.35 -11.68 -11.25
CA SER A 192 -4.34 -10.43 -12.04
C SER A 192 -5.04 -10.67 -13.39
N TYR A 193 -6.13 -9.96 -13.65
CA TYR A 193 -6.91 -10.10 -14.88
C TYR A 193 -6.20 -9.58 -16.12
N GLY A 194 -5.35 -8.56 -16.00
CA GLY A 194 -4.70 -7.92 -17.14
C GLY A 194 -3.89 -8.87 -18.01
N GLY A 195 -3.18 -9.85 -17.41
CA GLY A 195 -2.42 -10.85 -18.14
C GLY A 195 -3.24 -12.01 -18.69
N SER A 196 -4.53 -12.09 -18.34
CA SER A 196 -5.44 -13.17 -18.80
C SER A 196 -6.31 -12.73 -19.98
N LEU A 197 -6.32 -11.42 -20.30
CA LEU A 197 -7.12 -10.82 -21.38
C LEU A 197 -6.30 -10.60 -22.67
N ILE A 198 -5.02 -10.88 -22.66
CA ILE A 198 -4.09 -10.79 -23.78
C ILE A 198 -3.75 -12.19 -24.28
#